data_33458cc52f1d7bfb83b5d34f7157e77a
#
_entry.id   33458cc52f1d7bfb83b5d34f7157e77a
#
_cell.length_a   1.000
_cell.length_b   1.000
_cell.length_c   1.000
_cell.angle_alpha   90.00
_cell.angle_beta   90.00
_cell.angle_gamma   90.00
#
_symmetry.space_group_name_H-M   'P 1'
#
loop_
_entity.id
_entity.type
_entity.pdbx_description
1 polymer ?
#
loop_
_entity_poly.entity_id
_entity_poly.type
_entity_poly.pdbx_seq_one_letter_code
_entity_poly.pdbx_strand_id
1 'polypeptide(L)'
;MENILNIKIRDIVYVDYEETIQMTAKSKGIRLDIYVEDDDNTVFNLEMQTTTYKELPKRSRYYQGIIDLNMIEKGESYDILKESYVIFICTFDFFEKGRSVYEFENVCLEDSEIKLNDGTHKIFLNTKGDKSDINE
;
A
#
# COMPACT_ATOMS: atom_id res chain seq x y z
N MET A 1 -14.87 -2.69 -6.92
CA MET A 1 -13.62 -2.86 -6.17
C MET A 1 -12.86 -1.56 -6.03
N GLU A 2 -12.59 -0.91 -7.15
CA GLU A 2 -11.85 0.34 -7.10
C GLU A 2 -12.58 1.42 -6.32
N ASN A 3 -13.90 1.46 -6.41
CA ASN A 3 -14.67 2.43 -5.65
C ASN A 3 -14.52 2.23 -4.16
N ILE A 4 -14.54 0.99 -3.72
CA ILE A 4 -14.38 0.68 -2.31
C ILE A 4 -12.99 1.09 -1.85
N LEU A 5 -11.98 0.80 -2.65
CA LEU A 5 -10.62 1.17 -2.31
C LEU A 5 -10.47 2.68 -2.25
N ASN A 6 -11.04 3.40 -3.20
CA ASN A 6 -10.96 4.86 -3.20
C ASN A 6 -11.64 5.47 -1.99
N ILE A 7 -12.76 4.92 -1.58
CA ILE A 7 -13.44 5.40 -0.38
C ILE A 7 -12.57 5.15 0.84
N LYS A 8 -11.98 3.97 0.94
CA LYS A 8 -11.11 3.65 2.06
C LYS A 8 -9.88 4.54 2.08
N ILE A 9 -9.30 4.81 0.92
CA ILE A 9 -8.16 5.71 0.84
C ILE A 9 -8.54 7.10 1.29
N ARG A 10 -9.70 7.57 0.89
CA ARG A 10 -10.20 8.88 1.30
C ARG A 10 -10.37 8.96 2.80
N ASP A 11 -10.94 7.92 3.38
CA ASP A 11 -11.11 7.85 4.82
C ASP A 11 -9.77 7.85 5.52
N ILE A 12 -8.81 7.13 4.97
CA ILE A 12 -7.49 7.04 5.56
C ILE A 12 -6.76 8.37 5.50
N VAL A 13 -6.94 9.13 4.44
CA VAL A 13 -6.30 10.43 4.31
C VAL A 13 -6.73 11.38 5.42
N TYR A 14 -7.93 11.21 5.91
CA TYR A 14 -8.40 11.98 7.06
C TYR A 14 -7.90 11.45 8.37
N VAL A 15 -7.30 10.29 8.35
CA VAL A 15 -6.89 9.65 9.56
C VAL A 15 -5.69 10.36 10.09
N ASP A 16 -5.71 10.56 11.10
CA ASP A 16 -4.94 10.67 12.23
C ASP A 16 -3.53 11.04 11.99
N TYR A 17 -3.39 12.31 11.90
CA TYR A 17 -2.12 12.97 11.79
C TYR A 17 -1.18 12.55 12.91
N GLU A 18 -1.73 12.24 14.06
CA GLU A 18 -0.92 11.88 15.20
C GLU A 18 -0.34 10.50 15.08
N GLU A 19 -1.09 9.59 14.48
CA GLU A 19 -0.58 8.26 14.23
C GLU A 19 0.60 8.28 13.29
N THR A 20 0.52 9.10 12.25
CA THR A 20 1.62 9.26 11.33
C THR A 20 2.88 9.69 12.04
N ILE A 21 2.76 10.68 12.91
CA ILE A 21 3.90 11.18 13.66
C ILE A 21 4.48 10.10 14.54
N GLN A 22 3.63 9.36 15.23
CA GLN A 22 4.09 8.30 16.11
C GLN A 22 4.78 7.19 15.35
N MET A 23 4.22 6.79 14.23
CA MET A 23 4.82 5.74 13.44
C MET A 23 6.17 6.16 12.89
N THR A 24 6.26 7.41 12.44
CA THR A 24 7.52 7.93 11.94
C THR A 24 8.58 7.93 13.04
N ALA A 25 8.19 8.27 14.25
CA ALA A 25 9.13 8.32 15.36
C ALA A 25 9.59 6.92 15.77
N LYS A 26 8.72 5.93 15.68
CA LYS A 26 9.06 4.58 16.07
C LYS A 26 9.88 3.85 15.05
N SER A 27 9.71 4.17 13.78
CA SER A 27 10.31 3.40 12.70
C SER A 27 11.63 3.99 12.30
N LYS A 28 12.66 3.68 13.03
CA LYS A 28 13.98 4.17 12.69
C LYS A 28 14.36 3.70 11.30
N GLY A 29 14.61 4.64 10.42
CA GLY A 29 15.06 4.34 9.08
C GLY A 29 13.98 3.98 8.09
N ILE A 30 12.74 3.89 8.54
CA ILE A 30 11.63 3.62 7.64
C ILE A 30 10.59 4.68 7.88
N ARG A 31 10.25 5.38 6.83
CA ARG A 31 9.29 6.43 6.91
C ARG A 31 7.96 5.92 6.43
N LEU A 32 7.11 5.52 7.34
CA LEU A 32 5.73 5.19 7.03
C LEU A 32 4.91 6.42 7.35
N ASP A 33 4.36 7.04 6.31
CA ASP A 33 3.60 8.26 6.53
C ASP A 33 2.31 8.00 7.29
N ILE A 34 1.60 6.94 6.93
CA ILE A 34 0.37 6.57 7.61
C ILE A 34 0.28 5.06 7.69
N TYR A 35 -0.02 4.56 8.88
CA TYR A 35 -0.24 3.14 9.09
C TYR A 35 -1.60 3.00 9.76
N VAL A 36 -2.51 2.29 9.12
CA VAL A 36 -3.87 2.17 9.58
C VAL A 36 -4.31 0.71 9.55
N GLU A 37 -5.06 0.33 10.54
CA GLU A 37 -5.65 -0.99 10.59
C GLU A 37 -7.16 -0.78 10.71
N ASP A 38 -7.92 -1.32 9.75
CA ASP A 38 -9.36 -1.10 9.78
C ASP A 38 -10.06 -2.19 10.60
N ASP A 39 -11.39 -2.13 10.63
CA ASP A 39 -12.18 -3.04 11.47
C ASP A 39 -12.06 -4.49 11.03
N ASP A 40 -11.68 -4.74 9.80
CA ASP A 40 -11.48 -6.09 9.29
C ASP A 40 -10.06 -6.57 9.46
N ASN A 41 -9.25 -5.83 10.21
CA ASN A 41 -7.84 -6.13 10.43
C ASN A 41 -7.01 -6.05 9.15
N THR A 42 -7.45 -5.23 8.20
CA THR A 42 -6.65 -4.96 7.02
C THR A 42 -5.69 -3.84 7.34
N VAL A 43 -4.45 -4.01 6.93
CA VAL A 43 -3.40 -3.04 7.22
C VAL A 43 -3.15 -2.19 5.99
N PHE A 44 -3.16 -0.88 6.16
CA PHE A 44 -2.87 0.07 5.09
C PHE A 44 -1.66 0.89 5.47
N ASN A 45 -0.68 0.93 4.59
CA ASN A 45 0.48 1.78 4.76
C ASN A 45 0.52 2.75 3.58
N LEU A 46 0.35 4.03 3.87
CA LEU A 46 0.34 5.07 2.84
C LEU A 46 1.57 5.95 2.97
N GLU A 47 2.15 6.29 1.85
CA GLU A 47 3.29 7.18 1.84
C GLU A 47 3.16 8.15 0.67
N MET A 48 3.33 9.45 0.96
CA MET A 48 3.35 10.48 -0.08
C MET A 48 4.73 10.54 -0.71
N GLN A 49 4.78 10.60 -2.03
CA GLN A 49 6.02 10.70 -2.77
C GLN A 49 5.95 11.91 -3.68
N THR A 50 6.84 12.86 -3.47
CA THR A 50 6.90 14.06 -4.30
C THR A 50 8.08 14.03 -5.26
N THR A 51 9.01 13.10 -5.07
CA THR A 51 10.18 12.93 -5.92
C THR A 51 10.23 11.49 -6.39
N THR A 52 10.50 11.29 -7.65
CA THR A 52 10.57 9.93 -8.18
C THR A 52 11.90 9.29 -7.81
N TYR A 53 11.82 8.06 -7.34
CA TYR A 53 12.97 7.23 -7.04
C TYR A 53 12.80 5.89 -7.71
N LYS A 54 13.85 5.41 -8.37
CA LYS A 54 13.77 4.14 -9.06
C LYS A 54 13.47 2.97 -8.13
N GLU A 55 13.81 3.13 -6.86
CA GLU A 55 13.68 2.02 -5.93
C GLU A 55 12.30 1.91 -5.29
N LEU A 56 11.32 2.69 -5.73
CA LEU A 56 9.98 2.60 -5.14
C LEU A 56 9.42 1.17 -5.14
N PRO A 57 9.55 0.40 -6.22
CA PRO A 57 9.07 -0.99 -6.15
C PRO A 57 9.76 -1.80 -5.08
N LYS A 58 11.07 -1.65 -4.95
CA LYS A 58 11.80 -2.38 -3.92
C LYS A 58 11.45 -1.86 -2.53
N ARG A 59 11.18 -0.57 -2.41
CA ARG A 59 10.76 0.01 -1.16
C ARG A 59 9.41 -0.59 -0.73
N SER A 60 8.52 -0.77 -1.68
CA SER A 60 7.22 -1.39 -1.36
C SER A 60 7.41 -2.81 -0.84
N ARG A 61 8.35 -3.55 -1.42
CA ARG A 61 8.65 -4.91 -0.95
C ARG A 61 9.20 -4.89 0.47
N TYR A 62 10.07 -3.94 0.75
CA TYR A 62 10.69 -3.82 2.07
C TYR A 62 9.63 -3.47 3.12
N TYR A 63 8.74 -2.54 2.79
CA TYR A 63 7.68 -2.15 3.72
C TYR A 63 6.77 -3.34 4.02
N GLN A 64 6.46 -4.14 3.02
CA GLN A 64 5.64 -5.32 3.24
C GLN A 64 6.34 -6.27 4.21
N GLY A 65 7.63 -6.45 4.07
CA GLY A 65 8.37 -7.30 5.00
C GLY A 65 8.32 -6.79 6.42
N ILE A 66 8.42 -5.48 6.60
CA ILE A 66 8.35 -4.89 7.93
C ILE A 66 6.95 -5.08 8.53
N ILE A 67 5.92 -4.88 7.72
CA ILE A 67 4.55 -5.09 8.19
C ILE A 67 4.38 -6.53 8.68
N ASP A 68 4.84 -7.47 7.88
CA ASP A 68 4.69 -8.88 8.23
C ASP A 68 5.50 -9.24 9.46
N LEU A 69 6.71 -8.72 9.55
CA LEU A 69 7.57 -9.01 10.68
C LEU A 69 6.96 -8.52 11.99
N ASN A 70 6.24 -7.41 11.93
CA ASN A 70 5.62 -6.85 13.12
C ASN A 70 4.32 -7.53 13.50
N MET A 71 3.74 -8.31 12.60
CA MET A 71 2.47 -8.98 12.88
C MET A 71 2.64 -10.34 13.52
N ILE A 72 3.72 -11.05 13.21
CA ILE A 72 3.85 -12.44 13.60
C ILE A 72 4.96 -12.60 14.62
N GLU A 73 4.70 -13.39 15.65
CA GLU A 73 5.70 -13.69 16.65
C GLU A 73 6.17 -15.11 16.46
N LYS A 74 7.30 -15.40 17.07
CA LYS A 74 7.90 -16.72 16.96
C LYS A 74 6.92 -17.79 17.44
N GLY A 75 6.72 -18.79 16.61
CA GLY A 75 5.84 -19.89 16.94
C GLY A 75 4.41 -19.74 16.52
N GLU A 76 4.03 -18.56 16.00
CA GLU A 76 2.68 -18.36 15.55
C GLU A 76 2.50 -18.89 14.12
N SER A 77 1.25 -19.21 13.79
CA SER A 77 0.92 -19.64 12.44
C SER A 77 0.98 -18.46 11.47
N TYR A 78 1.41 -18.74 10.25
CA TYR A 78 1.40 -17.69 9.22
C TYR A 78 -0.01 -17.21 8.87
N ASP A 79 -1.02 -17.96 9.27
CA ASP A 79 -2.41 -17.56 9.02
C ASP A 79 -2.78 -16.26 9.70
N ILE A 80 -2.01 -15.82 10.69
CA ILE A 80 -2.33 -14.56 11.35
C ILE A 80 -1.94 -13.34 10.51
N LEU A 81 -1.17 -13.54 9.45
CA LEU A 81 -0.80 -12.42 8.59
C LEU A 81 -2.05 -11.86 7.93
N LYS A 82 -2.17 -10.55 7.98
CA LYS A 82 -3.39 -9.87 7.57
C LYS A 82 -3.32 -9.42 6.14
N GLU A 83 -4.48 -9.14 5.58
CA GLU A 83 -4.55 -8.45 4.30
C GLU A 83 -3.82 -7.13 4.44
N SER A 84 -2.96 -6.79 3.49
CA SER A 84 -2.19 -5.57 3.65
C SER A 84 -1.97 -4.87 2.32
N TYR A 85 -2.00 -3.54 2.38
CA TYR A 85 -1.85 -2.67 1.23
C TYR A 85 -0.71 -1.71 1.48
N VAL A 86 0.26 -1.69 0.58
CA VAL A 86 1.31 -0.66 0.57
C VAL A 86 0.96 0.28 -0.57
N ILE A 87 0.72 1.54 -0.23
CA ILE A 87 0.18 2.53 -1.16
C ILE A 87 1.10 3.73 -1.23
N PHE A 88 1.59 4.04 -2.44
CA PHE A 88 2.32 5.27 -2.68
C PHE A 88 1.41 6.25 -3.39
N ILE A 89 1.28 7.45 -2.83
CA ILE A 89 0.55 8.54 -3.46
C ILE A 89 1.59 9.45 -4.10
N CYS A 90 1.67 9.41 -5.43
CA CYS A 90 2.75 10.07 -6.15
C CYS A 90 2.25 11.32 -6.86
N THR A 91 3.08 12.37 -6.84
CA THR A 91 2.78 13.57 -7.62
C THR A 91 3.34 13.47 -9.04
N PHE A 92 3.74 12.28 -9.44
CA PHE A 92 4.31 11.99 -10.76
C PHE A 92 3.81 10.62 -11.21
N ASP A 93 3.96 10.33 -12.49
CA ASP A 93 3.53 9.04 -13.05
C ASP A 93 4.74 8.12 -13.11
N PHE A 94 4.90 7.29 -12.08
CA PHE A 94 6.09 6.45 -11.96
C PHE A 94 6.25 5.50 -13.16
N PHE A 95 5.14 4.93 -13.63
CA PHE A 95 5.19 3.95 -14.72
C PHE A 95 4.98 4.57 -16.09
N GLU A 96 4.63 5.85 -16.15
CA GLU A 96 4.53 6.63 -17.38
C GLU A 96 3.54 6.05 -18.39
N LYS A 97 2.44 5.50 -17.92
CA LYS A 97 1.40 4.96 -18.78
C LYS A 97 0.10 5.76 -18.71
N GLY A 98 0.10 6.87 -17.99
CA GLY A 98 -1.04 7.77 -17.95
C GLY A 98 -2.19 7.36 -17.06
N ARG A 99 -2.05 6.28 -16.31
CA ARG A 99 -3.15 5.84 -15.44
C ARG A 99 -3.07 6.51 -14.10
N SER A 100 -4.23 6.67 -13.46
CA SER A 100 -4.27 7.23 -12.12
C SER A 100 -3.99 6.19 -11.06
N VAL A 101 -4.26 4.93 -11.34
CA VAL A 101 -4.10 3.85 -10.36
C VAL A 101 -3.36 2.70 -11.01
N TYR A 102 -2.32 2.25 -10.33
CA TYR A 102 -1.61 1.03 -10.71
C TYR A 102 -1.64 0.10 -9.50
N GLU A 103 -2.36 -1.00 -9.62
CA GLU A 103 -2.47 -1.97 -8.53
C GLU A 103 -1.75 -3.25 -8.93
N PHE A 104 -0.92 -3.76 -8.04
CA PHE A 104 -0.14 -4.96 -8.29
C PHE A 104 -0.49 -6.04 -7.30
N GLU A 105 -0.67 -7.24 -7.82
CA GLU A 105 -0.83 -8.45 -7.04
C GLU A 105 0.01 -9.53 -7.69
N ASN A 106 0.29 -10.57 -6.94
CA ASN A 106 1.02 -11.70 -7.50
C ASN A 106 0.08 -12.57 -8.33
N VAL A 107 0.44 -12.78 -9.57
CA VAL A 107 -0.34 -13.64 -10.46
C VAL A 107 0.59 -14.67 -11.08
N CYS A 108 0.01 -15.78 -11.50
CA CYS A 108 0.75 -16.84 -12.17
C CYS A 108 1.10 -16.39 -13.59
N LEU A 109 2.37 -16.45 -13.93
CA LEU A 109 2.79 -16.01 -15.26
C LEU A 109 2.26 -16.91 -16.37
N GLU A 110 2.04 -18.17 -16.06
CA GLU A 110 1.52 -19.12 -17.04
C GLU A 110 0.00 -19.01 -17.23
N ASP A 111 -0.67 -18.39 -16.29
CA ASP A 111 -2.13 -18.20 -16.36
C ASP A 111 -2.49 -17.01 -15.47
N SER A 112 -2.69 -15.86 -16.10
CA SER A 112 -2.89 -14.62 -15.35
C SER A 112 -4.20 -14.58 -14.57
N GLU A 113 -5.10 -15.52 -14.80
CA GLU A 113 -6.33 -15.59 -14.01
C GLU A 113 -6.10 -16.23 -12.64
N ILE A 114 -4.96 -16.89 -12.46
CA ILE A 114 -4.63 -17.51 -11.19
C ILE A 114 -3.85 -16.52 -10.36
N LYS A 115 -4.44 -16.07 -9.27
CA LYS A 115 -3.79 -15.15 -8.35
C LYS A 115 -3.23 -15.94 -7.18
N LEU A 116 -2.08 -15.50 -6.67
CA LEU A 116 -1.49 -16.17 -5.51
C LEU A 116 -2.36 -16.01 -4.26
N ASN A 117 -3.05 -14.90 -4.16
CA ASN A 117 -3.97 -14.62 -3.05
C ASN A 117 -3.28 -14.71 -1.69
N ASP A 118 -2.12 -14.10 -1.60
CA ASP A 118 -1.38 -14.10 -0.35
C ASP A 118 -1.76 -12.90 0.54
N GLY A 119 -2.72 -12.10 0.11
CA GLY A 119 -3.20 -10.98 0.91
C GLY A 119 -2.36 -9.73 0.83
N THR A 120 -1.42 -9.66 -0.11
CA THR A 120 -0.60 -8.45 -0.26
C THR A 120 -0.96 -7.71 -1.54
N HIS A 121 -0.96 -6.39 -1.43
CA HIS A 121 -1.30 -5.50 -2.55
C HIS A 121 -0.37 -4.32 -2.53
N LYS A 122 0.05 -3.88 -3.72
CA LYS A 122 0.86 -2.68 -3.86
C LYS A 122 0.15 -1.76 -4.81
N ILE A 123 0.00 -0.50 -4.42
CA ILE A 123 -0.76 0.46 -5.20
C ILE A 123 0.06 1.71 -5.37
N PHE A 124 0.18 2.15 -6.62
CA PHE A 124 0.84 3.41 -6.93
C PHE A 124 -0.23 4.33 -7.50
N LEU A 125 -0.51 5.41 -6.79
CA LEU A 125 -1.48 6.41 -7.25
C LEU A 125 -0.72 7.55 -7.92
N ASN A 126 -1.22 7.95 -9.09
CA ASN A 126 -0.64 9.05 -9.85
C ASN A 126 -1.66 10.19 -9.84
N THR A 127 -1.38 11.26 -9.09
CA THR A 127 -2.33 12.35 -8.98
C THR A 127 -2.44 13.16 -10.26
N LYS A 128 -1.55 12.92 -11.22
CA LYS A 128 -1.59 13.58 -12.52
C LYS A 128 -2.21 12.73 -13.61
N GLY A 129 -2.69 11.55 -13.27
CA GLY A 129 -3.22 10.64 -14.28
C GLY A 129 -4.65 10.94 -14.67
N ASP A 130 -5.20 10.06 -15.48
CA ASP A 130 -6.58 10.17 -15.92
C ASP A 130 -7.50 9.91 -14.74
N LYS A 131 -8.22 10.93 -14.32
CA LYS A 131 -9.06 10.82 -13.14
C LYS A 131 -10.25 9.89 -13.33
N SER A 132 -10.53 9.50 -14.53
CA SER A 132 -11.61 8.53 -14.75
C SER A 132 -11.27 7.17 -14.15
N ASP A 133 -10.00 6.89 -13.91
CA ASP A 133 -9.60 5.65 -13.24
C ASP A 133 -9.95 5.65 -11.77
N ILE A 134 -10.06 6.83 -11.20
CA ILE A 134 -10.37 6.98 -9.78
C ILE A 134 -11.84 7.13 -9.66
N ASN A 135 -12.68 6.55 -9.93
CA ASN A 135 -14.07 6.67 -9.89
C ASN A 135 -14.60 7.20 -8.62
N GLU A 136 -15.44 8.07 -8.63
CA GLU A 136 -15.99 8.60 -7.42
C GLU A 136 -17.32 7.98 -7.04
#